data_0358a7066cae80a6eddbeef32f9489b7
#
_entry.id   0358a7066cae80a6eddbeef32f9489b7
#
_cell.length_a   1.000
_cell.length_b   1.000
_cell.length_c   1.000
_cell.angle_alpha   90.00
_cell.angle_beta   90.00
_cell.angle_gamma   90.00
#
_symmetry.space_group_name_H-M   'P 1'
#
loop_
_entity.id
_entity.type
_entity.pdbx_description
1 polymer ?
#
loop_
_entity_poly.entity_id
_entity_poly.type
_entity_poly.pdbx_seq_one_letter_code
_entity_poly.pdbx_strand_id
1 'polypeptide(L)'
;MEAGKLGSSRPTIFSELLDPEKNYGKPIPSTMELKDEVHSLLAAAADTTGNAMITAAYHVISDRNIYQKVKAELIEAFPNSSSTLDFVTLEKLAYLVSDSVVLQYIKSF
;
A
#
# COMPACT_ATOMS: atom_id res chain seq x y z
N MET A 1 31.25 17.63 11.50
CA MET A 1 29.89 17.11 11.77
C MET A 1 29.77 15.80 11.02
N GLU A 2 29.86 14.67 11.73
CA GLU A 2 29.70 13.35 11.13
C GLU A 2 28.26 13.17 10.74
N ALA A 3 28.01 12.94 9.45
CA ALA A 3 26.70 12.53 8.96
C ALA A 3 26.40 11.14 9.54
N GLY A 4 25.50 11.10 10.51
CA GLY A 4 25.05 9.86 11.11
C GLY A 4 24.59 8.88 10.03
N LYS A 5 25.24 7.71 9.95
CA LYS A 5 24.75 6.56 9.19
C LYS A 5 23.32 6.26 9.64
N LEU A 6 22.34 6.67 8.87
CA LEU A 6 20.96 6.17 9.02
C LEU A 6 21.00 4.67 8.69
N GLY A 7 21.10 3.84 9.73
CA GLY A 7 21.12 2.39 9.62
C GLY A 7 19.75 1.81 9.29
N SER A 8 19.25 2.07 8.09
CA SER A 8 18.15 1.32 7.52
C SER A 8 18.74 0.16 6.72
N SER A 9 18.50 -1.07 7.13
CA SER A 9 18.97 -2.26 6.41
C SER A 9 18.22 -2.49 5.07
N ARG A 10 17.26 -1.64 4.74
CA ARG A 10 16.50 -1.69 3.48
C ARG A 10 16.77 -0.44 2.66
N PRO A 11 17.09 -0.58 1.36
CA PRO A 11 17.24 0.57 0.48
C PRO A 11 15.91 1.32 0.38
N THR A 12 15.98 2.63 0.49
CA THR A 12 14.84 3.53 0.29
C THR A 12 15.06 4.35 -0.98
N ILE A 13 13.99 4.89 -1.56
CA ILE A 13 14.10 5.77 -2.73
C ILE A 13 15.08 6.92 -2.46
N PHE A 14 15.03 7.49 -1.27
CA PHE A 14 15.94 8.59 -0.90
C PHE A 14 17.39 8.14 -0.70
N SER A 15 17.62 6.92 -0.19
CA SER A 15 18.97 6.38 -0.11
C SER A 15 19.59 6.16 -1.49
N GLU A 16 18.77 5.79 -2.48
CA GLU A 16 19.22 5.65 -3.87
C GLU A 16 19.48 7.01 -4.54
N LEU A 17 18.58 7.99 -4.33
CA LEU A 17 18.73 9.34 -4.88
C LEU A 17 19.93 10.11 -4.32
N LEU A 18 20.32 9.83 -3.07
CA LEU A 18 21.44 10.47 -2.39
C LEU A 18 22.77 9.75 -2.59
N ASP A 19 22.75 8.58 -3.22
CA ASP A 19 23.97 7.79 -3.45
C ASP A 19 24.68 8.27 -4.71
N PRO A 20 25.88 8.88 -4.60
CA PRO A 20 26.62 9.39 -5.75
C PRO A 20 26.99 8.32 -6.77
N GLU A 21 27.19 7.06 -6.31
CA GLU A 21 27.59 5.96 -7.20
C GLU A 21 26.41 5.47 -8.05
N LYS A 22 25.16 5.57 -7.52
CA LYS A 22 23.95 5.14 -8.20
C LYS A 22 23.31 6.22 -9.07
N ASN A 23 23.71 7.46 -8.90
CA ASN A 23 23.14 8.61 -9.60
C ASN A 23 23.66 8.80 -11.04
N TYR A 24 24.45 7.84 -11.56
CA TYR A 24 24.95 7.84 -12.95
C TYR A 24 25.59 9.17 -13.38
N GLY A 25 26.34 9.83 -12.49
CA GLY A 25 27.01 11.11 -12.76
C GLY A 25 26.09 12.33 -12.73
N LYS A 26 24.83 12.18 -12.32
CA LYS A 26 23.94 13.33 -12.09
C LYS A 26 24.29 14.00 -10.75
N PRO A 27 24.06 15.31 -10.61
CA PRO A 27 24.26 15.99 -9.35
C PRO A 27 23.31 15.44 -8.28
N ILE A 28 23.78 15.37 -7.05
CA ILE A 28 22.91 14.98 -5.90
C ILE A 28 21.80 16.03 -5.77
N PRO A 29 20.52 15.60 -5.66
CA PRO A 29 19.42 16.53 -5.55
C PRO A 29 19.54 17.46 -4.34
N SER A 30 19.19 18.71 -4.51
CA SER A 30 19.09 19.68 -3.44
C SER A 30 17.97 19.32 -2.47
N THR A 31 17.98 19.91 -1.26
CA THR A 31 16.92 19.71 -0.28
C THR A 31 15.53 20.14 -0.82
N MET A 32 15.49 21.14 -1.71
CA MET A 32 14.25 21.58 -2.33
C MET A 32 13.72 20.53 -3.31
N GLU A 33 14.55 20.04 -4.19
CA GLU A 33 14.18 18.96 -5.13
C GLU A 33 13.74 17.70 -4.40
N LEU A 34 14.41 17.33 -3.31
CA LEU A 34 13.98 16.19 -2.48
C LEU A 34 12.60 16.42 -1.83
N LYS A 35 12.29 17.65 -1.38
CA LYS A 35 10.96 17.98 -0.86
C LYS A 35 9.88 17.86 -1.93
N ASP A 36 10.15 18.33 -3.14
CA ASP A 36 9.20 18.25 -4.25
C ASP A 36 8.96 16.81 -4.65
N GLU A 37 10.01 15.97 -4.64
CA GLU A 37 9.90 14.53 -4.88
C GLU A 37 9.07 13.83 -3.79
N VAL A 38 9.32 14.13 -2.51
CA VAL A 38 8.49 13.61 -1.39
C VAL A 38 7.03 13.98 -1.58
N HIS A 39 6.76 15.24 -1.92
CA HIS A 39 5.39 15.72 -2.11
C HIS A 39 4.69 14.98 -3.25
N SER A 40 5.38 14.82 -4.37
CA SER A 40 4.87 14.08 -5.53
C SER A 40 4.58 12.62 -5.22
N LEU A 41 5.51 11.94 -4.52
CA LEU A 41 5.34 10.54 -4.10
C LEU A 41 4.20 10.37 -3.11
N LEU A 42 4.08 11.26 -2.13
CA LEU A 42 2.98 11.22 -1.14
C LEU A 42 1.62 11.47 -1.80
N ALA A 43 1.51 12.47 -2.66
CA ALA A 43 0.27 12.77 -3.36
C ALA A 43 -0.15 11.60 -4.27
N ALA A 44 0.79 11.04 -5.03
CA ALA A 44 0.48 9.93 -5.92
C ALA A 44 0.11 8.64 -5.17
N ALA A 45 0.79 8.32 -4.07
CA ALA A 45 0.60 7.05 -3.37
C ALA A 45 -0.49 7.10 -2.29
N ALA A 46 -0.57 8.18 -1.52
CA ALA A 46 -1.48 8.25 -0.38
C ALA A 46 -2.93 8.44 -0.82
N ASP A 47 -3.20 9.36 -1.72
CA ASP A 47 -4.57 9.70 -2.13
C ASP A 47 -5.22 8.57 -2.92
N THR A 48 -4.52 7.98 -3.87
CA THR A 48 -5.07 6.90 -4.70
C THR A 48 -5.31 5.63 -3.89
N THR A 49 -4.31 5.20 -3.12
CA THR A 49 -4.42 3.99 -2.28
C THR A 49 -5.42 4.20 -1.15
N GLY A 50 -5.36 5.33 -0.47
CA GLY A 50 -6.27 5.68 0.62
C GLY A 50 -7.72 5.72 0.15
N ASN A 51 -7.99 6.34 -0.98
CA ASN A 51 -9.33 6.43 -1.55
C ASN A 51 -9.87 5.04 -1.96
N ALA A 52 -9.03 4.21 -2.59
CA ALA A 52 -9.41 2.85 -2.94
C ALA A 52 -9.75 2.01 -1.69
N MET A 53 -8.93 2.11 -0.63
CA MET A 53 -9.18 1.40 0.64
C MET A 53 -10.45 1.86 1.34
N ILE A 54 -10.68 3.17 1.42
CA ILE A 54 -11.90 3.74 2.04
C ILE A 54 -13.14 3.29 1.26
N THR A 55 -13.09 3.33 -0.05
CA THR A 55 -14.21 2.92 -0.90
C THR A 55 -14.51 1.44 -0.75
N ALA A 56 -13.50 0.58 -0.81
CA ALA A 56 -13.67 -0.86 -0.60
C ALA A 56 -14.25 -1.15 0.80
N ALA A 57 -13.70 -0.54 1.84
CA ALA A 57 -14.20 -0.70 3.21
C ALA A 57 -15.65 -0.24 3.34
N TYR A 58 -16.00 0.91 2.76
CA TYR A 58 -17.37 1.41 2.76
C TYR A 58 -18.35 0.43 2.14
N HIS A 59 -18.05 -0.13 0.96
CA HIS A 59 -18.90 -1.11 0.29
C HIS A 59 -19.05 -2.40 1.10
N VAL A 60 -17.98 -2.91 1.67
CA VAL A 60 -18.05 -4.11 2.51
C VAL A 60 -18.90 -3.87 3.75
N ILE A 61 -18.77 -2.73 4.42
CA ILE A 61 -19.52 -2.44 5.66
C ILE A 61 -20.98 -2.09 5.36
N SER A 62 -21.27 -1.44 4.24
CA SER A 62 -22.62 -0.99 3.88
C SER A 62 -23.52 -2.12 3.43
N ASP A 63 -22.98 -3.19 2.85
CA ASP A 63 -23.76 -4.37 2.44
C ASP A 63 -23.51 -5.54 3.40
N ARG A 64 -24.57 -5.88 4.16
CA ARG A 64 -24.52 -6.97 5.14
C ARG A 64 -24.17 -8.33 4.52
N ASN A 65 -24.60 -8.60 3.30
CA ASN A 65 -24.32 -9.87 2.64
C ASN A 65 -22.85 -9.96 2.23
N ILE A 66 -22.31 -8.87 1.68
CA ILE A 66 -20.90 -8.75 1.34
C ILE A 66 -20.05 -8.90 2.61
N TYR A 67 -20.39 -8.16 3.67
CA TYR A 67 -19.72 -8.24 4.96
C TYR A 67 -19.65 -9.66 5.51
N GLN A 68 -20.78 -10.39 5.51
CA GLN A 68 -20.83 -11.75 6.03
C GLN A 68 -19.99 -12.74 5.21
N LYS A 69 -19.96 -12.59 3.90
CA LYS A 69 -19.17 -13.46 3.01
C LYS A 69 -17.66 -13.21 3.20
N VAL A 70 -17.22 -11.95 3.17
CA VAL A 70 -15.83 -11.58 3.42
C VAL A 70 -15.39 -12.05 4.81
N LYS A 71 -16.24 -11.85 5.82
CA LYS A 71 -15.95 -12.29 7.19
C LYS A 71 -15.82 -13.81 7.29
N ALA A 72 -16.70 -14.58 6.66
CA ALA A 72 -16.66 -16.04 6.67
C ALA A 72 -15.37 -16.56 6.03
N GLU A 73 -15.01 -16.01 4.87
CA GLU A 73 -13.78 -16.37 4.14
C GLU A 73 -12.51 -16.05 4.96
N LEU A 74 -12.47 -14.89 5.61
CA LEU A 74 -11.37 -14.52 6.48
C LEU A 74 -11.23 -15.41 7.73
N ILE A 75 -12.37 -15.77 8.36
CA ILE A 75 -12.34 -16.67 9.53
C ILE A 75 -11.91 -18.08 9.13
N GLU A 76 -12.31 -18.56 7.96
CA GLU A 76 -11.90 -19.86 7.44
C GLU A 76 -10.40 -19.89 7.17
N ALA A 77 -9.86 -18.83 6.53
CA ALA A 77 -8.43 -18.74 6.22
C ALA A 77 -7.55 -18.49 7.47
N PHE A 78 -8.07 -17.74 8.44
CA PHE A 78 -7.35 -17.33 9.66
C PHE A 78 -8.19 -17.66 10.92
N PRO A 79 -8.29 -18.93 11.32
CA PRO A 79 -9.17 -19.36 12.42
C PRO A 79 -8.73 -18.85 13.80
N ASN A 80 -7.46 -18.50 13.96
CA ASN A 80 -6.92 -18.00 15.22
C ASN A 80 -6.76 -16.48 15.18
N SER A 81 -7.28 -15.80 16.20
CA SER A 81 -7.15 -14.32 16.33
C SER A 81 -5.70 -13.83 16.45
N SER A 82 -4.77 -14.72 16.80
CA SER A 82 -3.33 -14.45 16.86
C SER A 82 -2.58 -14.78 15.56
N SER A 83 -3.26 -15.31 14.55
CA SER A 83 -2.64 -15.59 13.25
C SER A 83 -2.19 -14.30 12.58
N THR A 84 -0.94 -14.27 12.13
CA THR A 84 -0.46 -13.16 11.31
C THR A 84 -1.13 -13.23 9.95
N LEU A 85 -1.77 -12.15 9.52
CA LEU A 85 -2.31 -12.02 8.17
C LEU A 85 -1.16 -11.99 7.18
N ASP A 86 -1.05 -13.00 6.33
CA ASP A 86 -0.05 -13.04 5.29
C ASP A 86 -0.66 -12.73 3.92
N PHE A 87 0.10 -11.98 3.11
CA PHE A 87 -0.36 -11.51 1.82
C PHE A 87 -0.67 -12.64 0.83
N VAL A 88 0.13 -13.71 0.85
CA VAL A 88 -0.02 -14.85 -0.07
C VAL A 88 -1.33 -15.61 0.17
N THR A 89 -1.76 -15.71 1.42
CA THR A 89 -3.05 -16.29 1.79
C THR A 89 -4.20 -15.35 1.43
N LEU A 90 -4.07 -14.06 1.75
CA LEU A 90 -5.10 -13.05 1.42
C LEU A 90 -5.35 -12.94 -0.08
N GLU A 91 -4.30 -13.01 -0.90
CA GLU A 91 -4.39 -12.96 -2.37
C GLU A 91 -5.19 -14.12 -2.98
N LYS A 92 -5.29 -15.25 -2.27
CA LYS A 92 -6.03 -16.44 -2.72
C LYS A 92 -7.51 -16.43 -2.31
N LEU A 93 -7.93 -15.50 -1.47
CA LEU A 93 -9.31 -15.40 -1.01
C LEU A 93 -10.19 -14.89 -2.14
N ALA A 94 -10.94 -15.82 -2.73
CA ALA A 94 -11.69 -15.57 -3.96
C ALA A 94 -12.71 -14.43 -3.83
N TYR A 95 -13.38 -14.33 -2.69
CA TYR A 95 -14.37 -13.30 -2.46
C TYR A 95 -13.78 -11.94 -2.08
N LEU A 96 -12.67 -11.95 -1.33
CA LEU A 96 -11.94 -10.73 -0.97
C LEU A 96 -11.29 -10.09 -2.21
N VAL A 97 -10.73 -10.91 -3.12
CA VAL A 97 -9.99 -10.47 -4.31
C VAL A 97 -10.89 -10.41 -5.55
N SER A 98 -12.01 -11.20 -5.55
CA SER A 98 -12.84 -11.32 -6.72
C SER A 98 -13.65 -10.06 -7.01
N ASP A 99 -13.93 -9.95 -8.27
CA ASP A 99 -14.81 -9.12 -9.05
C ASP A 99 -15.97 -8.41 -8.33
N SER A 100 -16.52 -8.94 -7.24
CA SER A 100 -17.74 -8.37 -6.64
C SER A 100 -17.50 -7.06 -5.91
N VAL A 101 -16.36 -6.85 -5.28
CA VAL A 101 -16.05 -5.57 -4.60
C VAL A 101 -15.41 -4.58 -5.59
N VAL A 102 -14.46 -5.07 -6.40
CA VAL A 102 -13.73 -4.24 -7.38
C VAL A 102 -14.57 -3.96 -8.62
N LEU A 103 -15.30 -4.95 -9.17
CA LEU A 103 -16.14 -4.77 -10.36
C LEU A 103 -17.45 -4.00 -10.06
N GLN A 104 -18.04 -4.11 -8.87
CA GLN A 104 -19.15 -3.22 -8.50
C GLN A 104 -18.68 -1.76 -8.43
N TYR A 105 -17.45 -1.52 -7.98
CA TYR A 105 -16.86 -0.20 -7.97
C TYR A 105 -16.61 0.34 -9.39
N ILE A 106 -16.05 -0.48 -10.29
CA ILE A 106 -15.80 -0.09 -11.69
C ILE A 106 -17.11 0.13 -12.47
N LYS A 107 -18.16 -0.59 -12.16
CA LYS A 107 -19.48 -0.43 -12.82
C LYS A 107 -20.31 0.76 -12.31
N SER A 108 -19.90 1.39 -11.19
CA SER A 108 -20.59 2.57 -10.64
C SER A 108 -20.00 3.91 -11.15
N PHE A 109 -18.99 3.86 -12.01
CA PHE A 109 -18.48 4.96 -12.82
C PHE A 109 -18.89 4.84 -14.28
#